data_fa92b7e113a8cf07664745ab6fc98d77
#
_entry.id   fa92b7e113a8cf07664745ab6fc98d77
#
_cell.length_a   1.000
_cell.length_b   1.000
_cell.length_c   1.000
_cell.angle_alpha   90.00
_cell.angle_beta   90.00
_cell.angle_gamma   90.00
#
_symmetry.space_group_name_H-M   'P 1'
#
loop_
_entity.id
_entity.type
_entity.pdbx_description
1 polymer ?
#
loop_
_entity_poly.entity_id
_entity_poly.type
_entity_poly.pdbx_seq_one_letter_code
_entity_poly.pdbx_strand_id
1 'polypeptide(L)'
;RITHESLSLLTPDGATTFSSLQPGGESWSVLRARFDPWLVAEAEKEGVECIPGATVDALYEENGRVCGVICGDDILRARYVVLAEGANSVLAERHGLVTRPAGEAMALGIKEVLSLETSAIEERFHLENNEGAALLFSGGICDDLPGGTFLYTNQQTLSLGIVCPLSSLTQSRVPASELLARFKTHPAVRPLIKNTESLEYGAHLVPEGGLRSMPVQYAGNGWLLVGDALRSCVNTGISVRGMDMALTGAQAAAQTLISACQHREPQNLFPLYHHNVERSLLWD
;
A
#
# COMPACT_ATOMS: atom_id res chain seq x y z
N ARG A 1 -8.33 11.89 -11.15
CA ARG A 1 -9.38 10.87 -11.20
C ARG A 1 -9.10 9.90 -12.34
N ILE A 2 -9.29 8.60 -12.14
CA ILE A 2 -9.12 7.57 -13.18
C ILE A 2 -10.45 7.37 -13.88
N THR A 3 -10.46 7.57 -15.20
CA THR A 3 -11.62 7.38 -16.09
C THR A 3 -11.34 6.36 -17.18
N HIS A 4 -10.07 6.10 -17.47
CA HIS A 4 -9.62 5.15 -18.46
C HIS A 4 -8.83 4.04 -17.77
N GLU A 5 -9.31 2.81 -17.88
CA GLU A 5 -8.62 1.64 -17.36
C GLU A 5 -8.30 0.67 -18.49
N SER A 6 -7.12 0.06 -18.46
CA SER A 6 -6.76 -0.96 -19.42
C SER A 6 -5.95 -2.09 -18.80
N LEU A 7 -6.14 -3.29 -19.33
CA LEU A 7 -5.32 -4.46 -19.08
C LEU A 7 -4.66 -4.88 -20.38
N SER A 8 -3.35 -4.94 -20.40
CA SER A 8 -2.55 -5.38 -21.55
C SER A 8 -1.87 -6.70 -21.26
N LEU A 9 -2.02 -7.65 -22.13
CA LEU A 9 -1.24 -8.87 -22.15
C LEU A 9 -0.02 -8.64 -23.05
N LEU A 10 1.17 -8.66 -22.45
CA LEU A 10 2.43 -8.39 -23.14
C LEU A 10 2.99 -9.67 -23.75
N THR A 11 3.50 -9.54 -24.96
CA THR A 11 4.40 -10.49 -25.62
C THR A 11 5.74 -9.80 -25.84
N PRO A 12 6.84 -10.48 -26.17
CA PRO A 12 8.14 -9.81 -26.34
C PRO A 12 8.13 -8.59 -27.27
N ASP A 13 7.29 -8.61 -28.30
CA ASP A 13 7.27 -7.62 -29.38
C ASP A 13 5.97 -6.80 -29.47
N GLY A 14 4.97 -7.07 -28.62
CA GLY A 14 3.68 -6.42 -28.71
C GLY A 14 2.79 -6.58 -27.48
N ALA A 15 1.55 -6.12 -27.63
CA ALA A 15 0.55 -6.23 -26.58
C ALA A 15 -0.85 -6.41 -27.17
N THR A 16 -1.70 -7.16 -26.44
CA THR A 16 -3.15 -7.14 -26.64
C THR A 16 -3.77 -6.40 -25.47
N THR A 17 -4.54 -5.36 -25.75
CA THR A 17 -5.07 -4.47 -24.72
C THR A 17 -6.60 -4.51 -24.70
N PHE A 18 -7.15 -4.67 -23.51
CA PHE A 18 -8.57 -4.48 -23.20
C PHE A 18 -8.73 -3.16 -22.47
N SER A 19 -9.59 -2.29 -22.96
CA SER A 19 -9.80 -0.97 -22.37
C SER A 19 -11.24 -0.80 -21.92
N SER A 20 -11.44 -0.08 -20.82
CA SER A 20 -12.72 0.32 -20.27
C SER A 20 -12.72 1.82 -20.01
N LEU A 21 -13.80 2.47 -20.37
CA LEU A 21 -14.08 3.87 -20.05
C LEU A 21 -15.07 3.92 -18.89
N GLN A 22 -14.73 4.63 -17.86
CA GLN A 22 -15.58 4.81 -16.68
C GLN A 22 -15.76 6.31 -16.36
N PRO A 23 -16.61 7.03 -17.12
CA PRO A 23 -16.75 8.48 -16.95
C PRO A 23 -17.24 8.88 -15.56
N GLY A 24 -17.97 8.00 -14.88
CA GLY A 24 -18.41 8.14 -13.49
C GLY A 24 -17.47 7.53 -12.45
N GLY A 25 -16.30 7.02 -12.85
CA GLY A 25 -15.39 6.28 -11.97
C GLY A 25 -15.00 7.02 -10.70
N GLU A 26 -14.92 6.32 -9.58
CA GLU A 26 -14.56 6.83 -8.25
C GLU A 26 -13.10 6.49 -7.86
N SER A 27 -12.33 5.96 -8.81
CA SER A 27 -10.92 5.63 -8.60
C SER A 27 -10.03 6.86 -8.78
N TRP A 28 -8.97 6.93 -7.97
CA TRP A 28 -8.02 8.05 -7.98
C TRP A 28 -6.59 7.53 -7.98
N SER A 29 -5.73 8.13 -8.78
CA SER A 29 -4.29 8.02 -8.58
C SER A 29 -3.81 9.12 -7.66
N VAL A 30 -2.90 8.81 -6.75
CA VAL A 30 -2.34 9.78 -5.83
C VAL A 30 -0.82 9.71 -5.80
N LEU A 31 -0.19 10.85 -5.69
CA LEU A 31 1.23 10.96 -5.39
C LEU A 31 1.42 10.97 -3.88
N ARG A 32 2.02 9.92 -3.32
CA ARG A 32 2.24 9.77 -1.88
C ARG A 32 3.02 10.94 -1.29
N ALA A 33 4.01 11.46 -2.02
CA ALA A 33 4.78 12.65 -1.63
C ALA A 33 3.92 13.92 -1.43
N ARG A 34 2.69 13.96 -1.96
CA ARG A 34 1.73 15.07 -1.75
C ARG A 34 0.56 14.65 -0.88
N PHE A 35 0.06 13.43 -1.06
CA PHE A 35 -1.09 12.92 -0.35
C PHE A 35 -0.79 12.72 1.15
N ASP A 36 0.36 12.14 1.49
CA ASP A 36 0.69 11.85 2.89
C ASP A 36 0.85 13.14 3.73
N PRO A 37 1.61 14.17 3.30
CA PRO A 37 1.66 15.44 4.02
C PRO A 37 0.31 16.15 4.12
N TRP A 38 -0.52 16.04 3.09
CA TRP A 38 -1.87 16.58 3.14
C TRP A 38 -2.72 15.88 4.21
N LEU A 39 -2.69 14.54 4.25
CA LEU A 39 -3.44 13.75 5.24
C LEU A 39 -2.96 14.04 6.67
N VAL A 40 -1.64 14.20 6.86
CA VAL A 40 -1.07 14.64 8.15
C VAL A 40 -1.60 16.00 8.53
N ALA A 41 -1.60 16.98 7.62
CA ALA A 41 -2.11 18.33 7.91
C ALA A 41 -3.61 18.33 8.24
N GLU A 42 -4.42 17.44 7.62
CA GLU A 42 -5.83 17.28 8.00
C GLU A 42 -5.97 16.68 9.41
N ALA A 43 -5.14 15.69 9.76
CA ALA A 43 -5.15 15.10 11.10
C ALA A 43 -4.73 16.13 12.19
N GLU A 44 -3.73 16.97 11.91
CA GLU A 44 -3.29 18.04 12.82
C GLU A 44 -4.39 19.10 13.09
N LYS A 45 -5.21 19.40 12.08
CA LYS A 45 -6.38 20.31 12.26
C LYS A 45 -7.41 19.73 13.25
N GLU A 46 -7.50 18.40 13.31
CA GLU A 46 -8.35 17.68 14.27
C GLU A 46 -7.68 17.47 15.64
N GLY A 47 -6.50 18.03 15.86
CA GLY A 47 -5.78 18.00 17.14
C GLY A 47 -4.83 16.81 17.32
N VAL A 48 -4.48 16.12 16.25
CA VAL A 48 -3.44 15.08 16.28
C VAL A 48 -2.07 15.76 16.33
N GLU A 49 -1.21 15.32 17.23
CA GLU A 49 0.20 15.73 17.27
C GLU A 49 1.04 14.77 16.43
N CYS A 50 1.68 15.28 15.38
CA CYS A 50 2.57 14.52 14.51
C CYS A 50 4.03 14.81 14.85
N ILE A 51 4.81 13.77 15.17
CA ILE A 51 6.21 13.91 15.60
C ILE A 51 7.10 13.17 14.58
N PRO A 52 7.42 13.80 13.43
CA PRO A 52 8.28 13.17 12.43
C PRO A 52 9.72 13.02 12.95
N GLY A 53 10.40 11.96 12.54
CA GLY A 53 11.78 11.68 12.94
C GLY A 53 11.95 11.06 14.32
N ALA A 54 10.88 10.88 15.11
CA ALA A 54 10.94 10.12 16.33
C ALA A 54 10.89 8.60 16.04
N THR A 55 11.94 7.89 16.43
CA THR A 55 11.99 6.43 16.31
C THR A 55 11.38 5.79 17.53
N VAL A 56 10.43 4.89 17.33
CA VAL A 56 9.89 4.04 18.39
C VAL A 56 10.75 2.79 18.50
N ASP A 57 11.41 2.60 19.63
CA ASP A 57 12.34 1.50 19.86
C ASP A 57 11.65 0.26 20.43
N ALA A 58 10.64 0.46 21.30
CA ALA A 58 9.91 -0.62 21.95
C ALA A 58 8.49 -0.20 22.36
N LEU A 59 7.65 -1.20 22.63
CA LEU A 59 6.39 -0.99 23.35
C LEU A 59 6.68 -0.85 24.85
N TYR A 60 5.97 0.05 25.51
CA TYR A 60 6.00 0.17 26.94
C TYR A 60 4.84 -0.61 27.56
N GLU A 61 5.17 -1.57 28.43
CA GLU A 61 4.20 -2.49 29.03
C GLU A 61 4.20 -2.40 30.57
N GLU A 62 3.01 -2.42 31.14
CA GLU A 62 2.80 -2.56 32.57
C GLU A 62 1.75 -3.65 32.84
N ASN A 63 2.08 -4.60 33.70
CA ASN A 63 1.17 -5.70 34.10
C ASN A 63 0.52 -6.45 32.91
N GLY A 64 1.28 -6.69 31.85
CA GLY A 64 0.80 -7.38 30.65
C GLY A 64 -0.13 -6.54 29.76
N ARG A 65 -0.11 -5.22 29.92
CA ARG A 65 -0.82 -4.26 29.07
C ARG A 65 0.17 -3.32 28.38
N VAL A 66 -0.01 -3.12 27.09
CA VAL A 66 0.70 -2.05 26.37
C VAL A 66 0.10 -0.70 26.80
N CYS A 67 0.92 0.15 27.37
CA CYS A 67 0.56 1.45 27.97
C CYS A 67 1.31 2.61 27.34
N GLY A 68 1.99 2.39 26.21
CA GLY A 68 2.76 3.43 25.56
C GLY A 68 3.87 2.88 24.68
N VAL A 69 4.81 3.74 24.33
CA VAL A 69 6.00 3.42 23.53
C VAL A 69 7.25 4.04 24.16
N ILE A 70 8.40 3.48 23.81
CA ILE A 70 9.73 3.95 24.21
C ILE A 70 10.42 4.55 22.98
N CYS A 71 10.90 5.79 23.11
CA CYS A 71 11.63 6.52 22.08
C CYS A 71 12.94 7.01 22.69
N GLY A 72 14.06 6.31 22.47
CA GLY A 72 15.32 6.57 23.16
C GLY A 72 15.18 6.42 24.66
N ASP A 73 15.43 7.49 25.40
CA ASP A 73 15.31 7.52 26.88
C ASP A 73 13.89 7.92 27.36
N ASP A 74 12.99 8.30 26.45
CA ASP A 74 11.66 8.80 26.77
C ASP A 74 10.59 7.72 26.70
N ILE A 75 9.63 7.77 27.64
CA ILE A 75 8.44 6.93 27.66
C ILE A 75 7.22 7.82 27.34
N LEU A 76 6.60 7.55 26.18
CA LEU A 76 5.36 8.19 25.79
C LEU A 76 4.19 7.30 26.21
N ARG A 77 3.48 7.68 27.27
CA ARG A 77 2.35 6.92 27.81
C ARG A 77 1.09 7.16 27.01
N ALA A 78 0.32 6.11 26.76
CA ALA A 78 -0.95 6.15 26.05
C ALA A 78 -1.94 5.12 26.63
N ARG A 79 -3.22 5.38 26.47
CA ARG A 79 -4.27 4.38 26.79
C ARG A 79 -4.24 3.19 25.86
N TYR A 80 -3.96 3.46 24.58
CA TYR A 80 -3.86 2.47 23.52
C TYR A 80 -2.73 2.82 22.55
N VAL A 81 -2.14 1.82 21.94
CA VAL A 81 -1.12 1.95 20.89
C VAL A 81 -1.63 1.31 19.61
N VAL A 82 -1.61 2.08 18.52
CA VAL A 82 -1.93 1.60 17.17
C VAL A 82 -0.64 1.38 16.40
N LEU A 83 -0.39 0.15 16.00
CA LEU A 83 0.78 -0.23 15.22
C LEU A 83 0.45 -0.15 13.72
N ALA A 84 0.98 0.88 13.06
CA ALA A 84 0.79 1.18 11.65
C ALA A 84 2.12 1.14 10.87
N GLU A 85 3.00 0.19 11.23
CA GLU A 85 4.40 0.09 10.79
C GLU A 85 4.58 -0.34 9.32
N GLY A 86 3.48 -0.62 8.62
CA GLY A 86 3.54 -1.14 7.26
C GLY A 86 3.97 -2.61 7.21
N ALA A 87 4.37 -3.06 6.03
CA ALA A 87 4.65 -4.48 5.74
C ALA A 87 5.80 -5.08 6.55
N ASN A 88 6.73 -4.26 7.03
CA ASN A 88 7.90 -4.74 7.78
C ASN A 88 7.57 -5.12 9.22
N SER A 89 6.60 -4.47 9.86
CA SER A 89 6.09 -4.77 11.22
C SER A 89 7.17 -5.09 12.26
N VAL A 90 8.28 -4.35 12.25
CA VAL A 90 9.50 -4.67 13.02
C VAL A 90 9.23 -4.63 14.52
N LEU A 91 8.47 -3.66 14.99
CA LEU A 91 8.14 -3.51 16.40
C LEU A 91 7.19 -4.62 16.85
N ALA A 92 6.15 -4.91 16.06
CA ALA A 92 5.20 -5.99 16.35
C ALA A 92 5.89 -7.37 16.36
N GLU A 93 6.83 -7.64 15.44
CA GLU A 93 7.63 -8.87 15.46
C GLU A 93 8.53 -8.98 16.71
N ARG A 94 9.25 -7.91 17.07
CA ARG A 94 10.14 -7.89 18.24
C ARG A 94 9.40 -8.19 19.55
N HIS A 95 8.16 -7.74 19.65
CA HIS A 95 7.30 -7.99 20.81
C HIS A 95 6.50 -9.30 20.72
N GLY A 96 6.75 -10.11 19.70
CA GLY A 96 6.07 -11.39 19.53
C GLY A 96 4.56 -11.29 19.25
N LEU A 97 4.09 -10.10 18.85
CA LEU A 97 2.67 -9.87 18.54
C LEU A 97 2.29 -10.48 17.19
N VAL A 98 3.23 -10.54 16.25
CA VAL A 98 3.07 -11.17 14.94
C VAL A 98 4.30 -12.00 14.58
N THR A 99 4.11 -12.98 13.72
CA THR A 99 5.20 -13.71 13.07
C THR A 99 5.40 -13.14 11.68
N ARG A 100 6.64 -13.16 11.17
CA ARG A 100 6.94 -12.73 9.79
C ARG A 100 6.14 -13.56 8.79
N PRO A 101 5.49 -12.94 7.78
CA PRO A 101 4.78 -13.70 6.76
C PRO A 101 5.74 -14.54 5.93
N ALA A 102 5.25 -15.66 5.41
CA ALA A 102 6.01 -16.46 4.45
C ALA A 102 6.31 -15.64 3.18
N GLY A 103 7.45 -15.89 2.55
CA GLY A 103 7.84 -15.18 1.32
C GLY A 103 6.83 -15.29 0.17
N GLU A 104 6.02 -16.34 0.17
CA GLU A 104 4.92 -16.54 -0.79
C GLU A 104 3.75 -15.56 -0.58
N ALA A 105 3.57 -15.05 0.63
CA ALA A 105 2.55 -14.07 0.98
C ALA A 105 3.04 -12.62 0.84
N MET A 106 4.25 -12.42 0.32
CA MET A 106 4.87 -11.10 0.17
C MET A 106 5.29 -10.86 -1.27
N ALA A 107 5.13 -9.63 -1.72
CA ALA A 107 5.68 -9.16 -2.98
C ALA A 107 6.62 -7.97 -2.76
N LEU A 108 7.49 -7.75 -3.74
CA LEU A 108 8.27 -6.53 -3.86
C LEU A 108 7.62 -5.64 -4.90
N GLY A 109 7.23 -4.44 -4.49
CA GLY A 109 6.81 -3.36 -5.37
C GLY A 109 7.98 -2.43 -5.65
N ILE A 110 8.28 -2.17 -6.92
CA ILE A 110 9.21 -1.13 -7.35
C ILE A 110 8.42 -0.11 -8.13
N LYS A 111 8.59 1.15 -7.78
CA LYS A 111 7.88 2.27 -8.41
C LYS A 111 8.86 3.36 -8.81
N GLU A 112 8.62 3.95 -9.96
CA GLU A 112 9.29 5.15 -10.44
C GLU A 112 8.24 6.20 -10.80
N VAL A 113 8.52 7.47 -10.46
CA VAL A 113 7.71 8.62 -10.87
C VAL A 113 8.50 9.39 -11.93
N LEU A 114 7.88 9.58 -13.07
CA LEU A 114 8.48 10.25 -14.22
C LEU A 114 7.78 11.59 -14.45
N SER A 115 8.56 12.66 -14.74
CA SER A 115 8.01 13.95 -15.16
C SER A 115 7.43 13.88 -16.56
N LEU A 116 6.29 14.50 -16.78
CA LEU A 116 5.72 14.68 -18.11
C LEU A 116 4.72 15.85 -18.07
N GLU A 117 4.79 16.73 -19.06
CA GLU A 117 3.87 17.85 -19.20
C GLU A 117 2.42 17.38 -19.37
N THR A 118 1.47 18.13 -18.78
CA THR A 118 0.03 17.80 -18.79
C THR A 118 -0.48 17.57 -20.21
N SER A 119 -0.17 18.46 -21.16
CA SER A 119 -0.58 18.32 -22.56
C SER A 119 -0.07 17.04 -23.22
N ALA A 120 1.16 16.61 -22.88
CA ALA A 120 1.71 15.37 -23.39
C ALA A 120 1.06 14.14 -22.76
N ILE A 121 0.62 14.24 -21.51
CA ILE A 121 -0.17 13.19 -20.85
C ILE A 121 -1.54 13.07 -21.54
N GLU A 122 -2.25 14.18 -21.68
CA GLU A 122 -3.57 14.22 -22.34
C GLU A 122 -3.50 13.65 -23.76
N GLU A 123 -2.50 14.07 -24.56
CA GLU A 123 -2.31 13.56 -25.92
C GLU A 123 -2.00 12.07 -25.97
N ARG A 124 -1.04 11.59 -25.17
CA ARG A 124 -0.58 10.20 -25.24
C ARG A 124 -1.57 9.18 -24.70
N PHE A 125 -2.37 9.61 -23.72
CA PHE A 125 -3.34 8.72 -23.06
C PHE A 125 -4.77 9.00 -23.50
N HIS A 126 -4.98 9.92 -24.47
CA HIS A 126 -6.28 10.31 -25.00
C HIS A 126 -7.24 10.79 -23.90
N LEU A 127 -6.74 11.65 -23.03
CA LEU A 127 -7.47 12.17 -21.88
C LEU A 127 -7.94 13.59 -22.15
N GLU A 128 -9.10 13.92 -21.59
CA GLU A 128 -9.56 15.29 -21.45
C GLU A 128 -9.18 15.87 -20.07
N ASN A 129 -9.46 17.15 -19.87
CA ASN A 129 -9.15 17.83 -18.61
C ASN A 129 -9.80 17.11 -17.40
N ASN A 130 -9.02 16.88 -16.36
CA ASN A 130 -9.39 16.14 -15.14
C ASN A 130 -9.65 14.64 -15.31
N GLU A 131 -9.31 14.07 -16.44
CA GLU A 131 -9.29 12.63 -16.64
C GLU A 131 -7.92 12.02 -16.33
N GLY A 132 -7.91 10.74 -16.08
CA GLY A 132 -6.70 9.98 -15.80
C GLY A 132 -6.82 8.54 -16.28
N ALA A 133 -5.67 7.94 -16.54
CA ALA A 133 -5.55 6.56 -17.00
C ALA A 133 -4.80 5.68 -16.02
N ALA A 134 -5.28 4.44 -15.86
CA ALA A 134 -4.61 3.36 -15.17
C ALA A 134 -4.40 2.20 -16.15
N LEU A 135 -3.16 1.93 -16.47
CA LEU A 135 -2.76 0.85 -17.37
C LEU A 135 -2.10 -0.25 -16.56
N LEU A 136 -2.63 -1.45 -16.65
CA LEU A 136 -2.11 -2.65 -16.02
C LEU A 136 -1.57 -3.57 -17.11
N PHE A 137 -0.46 -4.24 -16.82
CA PHE A 137 0.18 -5.12 -17.80
C PHE A 137 0.57 -6.42 -17.13
N SER A 138 0.39 -7.53 -17.85
CA SER A 138 0.74 -8.88 -17.43
C SER A 138 1.47 -9.60 -18.54
N GLY A 139 2.33 -10.54 -18.18
CA GLY A 139 3.13 -11.35 -19.12
C GLY A 139 4.42 -10.67 -19.60
N GLY A 140 5.30 -11.44 -20.25
CA GLY A 140 6.45 -10.95 -21.02
C GLY A 140 7.61 -10.29 -20.28
N ILE A 141 7.43 -9.83 -19.06
CA ILE A 141 8.44 -9.04 -18.33
C ILE A 141 9.18 -9.87 -17.27
N CYS A 142 8.47 -10.75 -16.58
CA CYS A 142 8.97 -11.52 -15.44
C CYS A 142 9.40 -12.96 -15.82
N ASP A 143 9.83 -13.21 -17.05
CA ASP A 143 10.26 -14.53 -17.53
C ASP A 143 9.23 -15.65 -17.23
N ASP A 144 7.94 -15.38 -17.52
CA ASP A 144 6.76 -16.24 -17.26
C ASP A 144 6.47 -16.51 -15.77
N LEU A 145 7.18 -15.85 -14.87
CA LEU A 145 6.89 -15.91 -13.44
C LEU A 145 5.73 -14.97 -13.07
N PRO A 146 4.97 -15.30 -12.02
CA PRO A 146 3.94 -14.42 -11.49
C PRO A 146 4.48 -13.02 -11.18
N GLY A 147 3.73 -12.01 -11.58
CA GLY A 147 4.03 -10.59 -11.39
C GLY A 147 3.22 -9.74 -12.36
N GLY A 148 3.20 -8.46 -12.13
CA GLY A 148 2.52 -7.50 -12.97
C GLY A 148 3.22 -6.16 -12.99
N THR A 149 2.90 -5.36 -13.99
CA THR A 149 3.42 -3.99 -14.10
C THR A 149 2.26 -3.02 -14.28
N PHE A 150 2.49 -1.77 -13.92
CA PHE A 150 1.48 -0.72 -13.99
C PHE A 150 2.05 0.59 -14.49
N LEU A 151 1.19 1.41 -15.05
CA LEU A 151 1.45 2.80 -15.38
C LEU A 151 0.20 3.62 -15.09
N TYR A 152 0.32 4.61 -14.21
CA TYR A 152 -0.76 5.54 -13.86
C TYR A 152 -0.40 6.96 -14.24
N THR A 153 -1.36 7.70 -14.80
CA THR A 153 -1.20 9.12 -15.03
C THR A 153 -1.50 9.92 -13.76
N ASN A 154 -0.75 10.99 -13.55
CA ASN A 154 -1.04 12.07 -12.62
C ASN A 154 -1.14 13.37 -13.43
N GLN A 155 -1.27 14.52 -12.80
CA GLN A 155 -1.42 15.79 -13.52
C GLN A 155 -0.19 16.17 -14.36
N GLN A 156 1.02 15.98 -13.81
CA GLN A 156 2.30 16.38 -14.44
C GLN A 156 3.36 15.27 -14.29
N THR A 157 2.93 14.07 -14.00
CA THR A 157 3.84 12.92 -13.84
C THR A 157 3.15 11.63 -14.26
N LEU A 158 3.97 10.63 -14.51
CA LEU A 158 3.54 9.23 -14.62
C LEU A 158 4.11 8.45 -13.46
N SER A 159 3.31 7.57 -12.87
CA SER A 159 3.77 6.57 -11.90
C SER A 159 3.79 5.22 -12.60
N LEU A 160 4.94 4.60 -12.71
CA LEU A 160 5.05 3.27 -13.28
C LEU A 160 5.82 2.34 -12.33
N GLY A 161 5.55 1.06 -12.46
CA GLY A 161 6.25 0.11 -11.60
C GLY A 161 5.94 -1.35 -11.92
N ILE A 162 6.54 -2.20 -11.11
CA ILE A 162 6.42 -3.65 -11.15
C ILE A 162 6.11 -4.16 -9.76
N VAL A 163 5.26 -5.16 -9.68
CA VAL A 163 4.97 -5.91 -8.44
C VAL A 163 5.24 -7.38 -8.73
N CYS A 164 6.17 -7.97 -7.99
CA CYS A 164 6.53 -9.37 -8.14
C CYS A 164 6.53 -10.07 -6.78
N PRO A 165 5.89 -11.26 -6.65
CA PRO A 165 6.03 -12.10 -5.49
C PRO A 165 7.51 -12.38 -5.17
N LEU A 166 7.90 -12.37 -3.90
CA LEU A 166 9.28 -12.65 -3.51
C LEU A 166 9.74 -14.03 -3.97
N SER A 167 8.85 -15.02 -3.98
CA SER A 167 9.11 -16.36 -4.51
C SER A 167 9.48 -16.32 -5.99
N SER A 168 8.84 -15.49 -6.81
CA SER A 168 9.16 -15.30 -8.21
C SER A 168 10.54 -14.66 -8.39
N LEU A 169 10.86 -13.62 -7.63
CA LEU A 169 12.15 -12.95 -7.71
C LEU A 169 13.33 -13.86 -7.32
N THR A 170 13.14 -14.73 -6.34
CA THR A 170 14.17 -15.71 -5.96
C THR A 170 14.39 -16.79 -7.02
N GLN A 171 13.40 -17.08 -7.85
CA GLN A 171 13.49 -18.06 -8.96
C GLN A 171 14.07 -17.45 -10.24
N SER A 172 13.70 -16.19 -10.55
CA SER A 172 14.03 -15.54 -11.82
C SER A 172 15.53 -15.34 -12.05
N ARG A 173 16.35 -15.25 -11.00
CA ARG A 173 17.77 -14.84 -11.05
C ARG A 173 18.02 -13.48 -11.70
N VAL A 174 16.96 -12.74 -12.02
CA VAL A 174 17.02 -11.40 -12.62
C VAL A 174 16.79 -10.38 -11.52
N PRO A 175 17.65 -9.38 -11.39
CA PRO A 175 17.43 -8.29 -10.44
C PRO A 175 16.10 -7.57 -10.73
N ALA A 176 15.37 -7.23 -9.70
CA ALA A 176 14.08 -6.55 -9.85
C ALA A 176 14.19 -5.20 -10.58
N SER A 177 15.32 -4.49 -10.45
CA SER A 177 15.63 -3.27 -11.22
C SER A 177 15.74 -3.54 -12.73
N GLU A 178 16.25 -4.71 -13.13
CA GLU A 178 16.32 -5.10 -14.54
C GLU A 178 14.91 -5.40 -15.10
N LEU A 179 14.04 -6.01 -14.31
CA LEU A 179 12.64 -6.24 -14.71
C LEU A 179 11.94 -4.91 -14.99
N LEU A 180 12.15 -3.89 -14.15
CA LEU A 180 11.63 -2.54 -14.40
C LEU A 180 12.23 -1.92 -15.67
N ALA A 181 13.52 -2.09 -15.92
CA ALA A 181 14.17 -1.62 -17.13
C ALA A 181 13.61 -2.30 -18.40
N ARG A 182 13.35 -3.61 -18.35
CA ARG A 182 12.69 -4.35 -19.44
C ARG A 182 11.29 -3.79 -19.71
N PHE A 183 10.51 -3.51 -18.66
CA PHE A 183 9.20 -2.89 -18.79
C PHE A 183 9.27 -1.53 -19.48
N LYS A 184 10.18 -0.66 -19.06
CA LYS A 184 10.38 0.68 -19.67
C LYS A 184 10.80 0.62 -21.13
N THR A 185 11.52 -0.41 -21.54
CA THR A 185 12.00 -0.58 -22.94
C THR A 185 11.03 -1.34 -23.82
N HIS A 186 9.99 -1.95 -23.24
CA HIS A 186 8.99 -2.70 -24.00
C HIS A 186 8.30 -1.84 -25.08
N PRO A 187 8.09 -2.35 -26.33
CA PRO A 187 7.51 -1.58 -27.42
C PRO A 187 6.17 -0.92 -27.11
N ALA A 188 5.32 -1.55 -26.31
CA ALA A 188 4.01 -1.00 -25.89
C ALA A 188 4.13 0.10 -24.82
N VAL A 189 5.25 0.23 -24.10
CA VAL A 189 5.43 1.16 -22.99
C VAL A 189 6.33 2.33 -23.35
N ARG A 190 7.42 2.06 -24.05
CA ARG A 190 8.43 3.06 -24.41
C ARG A 190 7.86 4.33 -25.04
N PRO A 191 6.88 4.29 -25.95
CA PRO A 191 6.29 5.51 -26.52
C PRO A 191 5.56 6.36 -25.49
N LEU A 192 4.94 5.73 -24.48
CA LEU A 192 4.16 6.42 -23.44
C LEU A 192 5.05 7.22 -22.49
N ILE A 193 6.28 6.75 -22.27
CA ILE A 193 7.24 7.36 -21.34
C ILE A 193 8.38 8.11 -22.05
N LYS A 194 8.27 8.34 -23.34
CA LYS A 194 9.29 9.08 -24.12
C LYS A 194 9.45 10.51 -23.60
N ASN A 195 10.70 10.99 -23.54
CA ASN A 195 11.05 12.34 -23.09
C ASN A 195 10.59 12.65 -21.65
N THR A 196 10.66 11.69 -20.76
CA THR A 196 10.43 11.86 -19.34
C THR A 196 11.74 11.82 -18.56
N GLU A 197 11.75 12.43 -17.38
CA GLU A 197 12.86 12.36 -16.42
C GLU A 197 12.39 11.67 -15.14
N SER A 198 13.25 10.86 -14.53
CA SER A 198 12.96 10.21 -13.25
C SER A 198 13.04 11.21 -12.11
N LEU A 199 11.94 11.36 -11.38
CA LEU A 199 11.82 12.24 -10.21
C LEU A 199 11.95 11.49 -8.89
N GLU A 200 11.44 10.26 -8.85
CA GLU A 200 11.38 9.44 -7.65
C GLU A 200 11.56 7.98 -8.03
N TYR A 201 12.33 7.24 -7.25
CA TYR A 201 12.47 5.81 -7.35
C TYR A 201 12.42 5.20 -5.96
N GLY A 202 11.62 4.15 -5.78
CA GLY A 202 11.49 3.48 -4.51
C GLY A 202 11.06 2.04 -4.65
N ALA A 203 11.35 1.25 -3.62
CA ALA A 203 10.90 -0.13 -3.52
C ALA A 203 10.47 -0.43 -2.09
N HIS A 204 9.41 -1.21 -1.94
CA HIS A 204 8.93 -1.66 -0.64
C HIS A 204 8.23 -3.02 -0.74
N LEU A 205 8.11 -3.68 0.39
CA LEU A 205 7.38 -4.93 0.51
C LEU A 205 5.87 -4.67 0.57
N VAL A 206 5.11 -5.57 -0.02
CA VAL A 206 3.64 -5.55 -0.02
C VAL A 206 3.14 -6.91 0.49
N PRO A 207 2.29 -6.96 1.52
CA PRO A 207 1.73 -8.22 2.01
C PRO A 207 0.50 -8.61 1.16
N GLU A 208 0.68 -9.52 0.22
CA GLU A 208 -0.35 -9.93 -0.75
C GLU A 208 -1.05 -11.26 -0.40
N GLY A 209 -0.81 -11.80 0.77
CA GLY A 209 -1.36 -13.11 1.16
C GLY A 209 -2.87 -13.11 1.48
N GLY A 210 -3.52 -11.94 1.42
CA GLY A 210 -4.95 -11.78 1.74
C GLY A 210 -5.29 -12.21 3.16
N LEU A 211 -6.56 -12.54 3.41
CA LEU A 211 -7.07 -12.92 4.73
C LEU A 211 -6.29 -14.08 5.38
N ARG A 212 -5.77 -15.01 4.58
CA ARG A 212 -4.98 -16.14 5.09
C ARG A 212 -3.63 -15.74 5.69
N SER A 213 -3.11 -14.58 5.35
CA SER A 213 -1.86 -14.05 5.87
C SER A 213 -2.05 -13.12 7.06
N MET A 214 -3.27 -12.69 7.34
CA MET A 214 -3.56 -11.87 8.51
C MET A 214 -3.11 -12.58 9.79
N PRO A 215 -2.55 -11.85 10.76
CA PRO A 215 -2.22 -12.43 12.06
C PRO A 215 -3.46 -13.01 12.72
N VAL A 216 -3.32 -14.16 13.37
CA VAL A 216 -4.43 -14.79 14.11
C VAL A 216 -4.94 -13.85 15.22
N GLN A 217 -4.03 -13.11 15.83
CA GLN A 217 -4.32 -12.09 16.82
C GLN A 217 -3.71 -10.78 16.36
N TYR A 218 -4.53 -9.79 16.06
CA TYR A 218 -4.11 -8.47 15.53
C TYR A 218 -4.55 -7.32 16.43
N ALA A 219 -5.02 -7.63 17.62
CA ALA A 219 -5.22 -6.70 18.72
C ALA A 219 -5.11 -7.43 20.05
N GLY A 220 -4.86 -6.71 21.13
CA GLY A 220 -4.72 -7.28 22.45
C GLY A 220 -4.95 -6.26 23.55
N ASN A 221 -4.30 -6.49 24.67
CA ASN A 221 -4.43 -5.63 25.84
C ASN A 221 -3.65 -4.32 25.62
N GLY A 222 -4.35 -3.26 25.19
CA GLY A 222 -3.81 -1.93 24.97
C GLY A 222 -3.20 -1.68 23.58
N TRP A 223 -3.28 -2.61 22.63
CA TRP A 223 -2.70 -2.46 21.30
C TRP A 223 -3.59 -3.04 20.19
N LEU A 224 -3.41 -2.55 18.95
CA LEU A 224 -3.97 -3.13 17.74
C LEU A 224 -3.12 -2.78 16.50
N LEU A 225 -3.27 -3.59 15.42
CA LEU A 225 -2.59 -3.42 14.14
C LEU A 225 -3.54 -2.83 13.10
N VAL A 226 -2.99 -2.02 12.17
CA VAL A 226 -3.73 -1.48 11.02
C VAL A 226 -2.89 -1.51 9.75
N GLY A 227 -3.54 -1.38 8.59
CA GLY A 227 -2.89 -1.29 7.29
C GLY A 227 -2.06 -2.53 6.96
N ASP A 228 -0.89 -2.35 6.36
CA ASP A 228 -0.03 -3.47 5.97
C ASP A 228 0.57 -4.23 7.16
N ALA A 229 0.63 -3.64 8.35
CA ALA A 229 0.97 -4.35 9.57
C ALA A 229 -0.12 -5.38 9.95
N LEU A 230 -1.39 -5.07 9.66
CA LEU A 230 -2.52 -6.00 9.73
C LEU A 230 -2.56 -7.00 8.55
N ARG A 231 -1.79 -6.73 7.48
CA ARG A 231 -1.81 -7.46 6.20
C ARG A 231 -3.16 -7.37 5.49
N SER A 232 -3.76 -6.19 5.53
CA SER A 232 -5.05 -5.91 4.92
C SER A 232 -5.01 -5.67 3.40
N CYS A 233 -3.83 -5.70 2.80
CA CYS A 233 -3.67 -5.54 1.36
C CYS A 233 -4.33 -6.71 0.59
N VAL A 234 -5.05 -6.37 -0.48
CA VAL A 234 -5.75 -7.34 -1.32
C VAL A 234 -5.15 -7.34 -2.72
N ASN A 235 -4.72 -8.52 -3.18
CA ASN A 235 -4.36 -8.76 -4.56
C ASN A 235 -5.57 -9.37 -5.29
N THR A 236 -6.13 -8.63 -6.24
CA THR A 236 -7.28 -9.08 -7.06
C THR A 236 -6.86 -9.94 -8.27
N GLY A 237 -5.57 -10.21 -8.43
CA GLY A 237 -4.99 -10.87 -9.60
C GLY A 237 -4.69 -9.91 -10.75
N ILE A 238 -5.29 -8.73 -10.76
CA ILE A 238 -5.11 -7.68 -11.78
C ILE A 238 -4.52 -6.42 -11.15
N SER A 239 -4.92 -6.10 -9.93
CA SER A 239 -4.51 -4.91 -9.20
C SER A 239 -4.26 -5.24 -7.74
N VAL A 240 -3.41 -4.46 -7.10
CA VAL A 240 -3.12 -4.55 -5.66
C VAL A 240 -3.76 -3.34 -4.97
N ARG A 241 -4.65 -3.62 -4.02
CA ARG A 241 -5.37 -2.62 -3.23
C ARG A 241 -4.81 -2.61 -1.81
N GLY A 242 -4.08 -1.56 -1.46
CA GLY A 242 -3.48 -1.42 -0.13
C GLY A 242 -3.95 -0.16 0.60
N MET A 243 -3.98 0.99 -0.07
CA MET A 243 -4.28 2.27 0.57
C MET A 243 -5.73 2.36 1.07
N ASP A 244 -6.68 2.00 0.25
CA ASP A 244 -8.11 1.97 0.59
C ASP A 244 -8.40 0.92 1.68
N MET A 245 -7.75 -0.24 1.63
CA MET A 245 -7.84 -1.25 2.67
C MET A 245 -7.21 -0.77 3.98
N ALA A 246 -6.09 -0.05 3.94
CA ALA A 246 -5.48 0.55 5.12
C ALA A 246 -6.40 1.61 5.76
N LEU A 247 -7.06 2.45 4.96
CA LEU A 247 -8.03 3.44 5.45
C LEU A 247 -9.26 2.76 6.08
N THR A 248 -9.76 1.70 5.45
CA THR A 248 -10.87 0.90 5.99
C THR A 248 -10.50 0.26 7.34
N GLY A 249 -9.30 -0.32 7.44
CA GLY A 249 -8.78 -0.88 8.69
C GLY A 249 -8.59 0.19 9.78
N ALA A 250 -8.11 1.37 9.41
CA ALA A 250 -7.98 2.49 10.33
C ALA A 250 -9.34 2.99 10.85
N GLN A 251 -10.38 2.99 10.00
CA GLN A 251 -11.75 3.33 10.42
C GLN A 251 -12.30 2.30 11.42
N ALA A 252 -12.13 1.01 11.16
CA ALA A 252 -12.54 -0.05 12.10
C ALA A 252 -11.79 0.06 13.44
N ALA A 253 -10.49 0.38 13.41
CA ALA A 253 -9.68 0.63 14.59
C ALA A 253 -10.19 1.84 15.38
N ALA A 254 -10.46 2.96 14.71
CA ALA A 254 -10.99 4.16 15.35
C ALA A 254 -12.33 3.90 16.05
N GLN A 255 -13.27 3.20 15.39
CA GLN A 255 -14.55 2.81 15.98
C GLN A 255 -14.36 1.94 17.23
N THR A 256 -13.40 1.01 17.18
CA THR A 256 -13.04 0.15 18.31
C THR A 256 -12.53 0.98 19.49
N LEU A 257 -11.59 1.89 19.25
CA LEU A 257 -11.00 2.71 20.30
C LEU A 257 -11.98 3.73 20.89
N ILE A 258 -12.85 4.33 20.07
CA ILE A 258 -13.94 5.21 20.55
C ILE A 258 -14.84 4.44 21.49
N SER A 259 -15.31 3.26 21.10
CA SER A 259 -16.15 2.41 21.93
C SER A 259 -15.45 1.99 23.23
N ALA A 260 -14.19 1.62 23.14
CA ALA A 260 -13.38 1.24 24.31
C ALA A 260 -13.18 2.41 25.29
N CYS A 261 -13.07 3.64 24.79
CA CYS A 261 -12.94 4.85 25.62
C CYS A 261 -14.26 5.25 26.29
N GLN A 262 -15.41 4.95 25.69
CA GLN A 262 -16.73 5.31 26.20
C GLN A 262 -17.28 4.32 27.24
N HIS A 263 -16.84 3.07 27.16
CA HIS A 263 -17.26 2.01 28.08
C HIS A 263 -16.08 1.64 29.02
N ARG A 264 -16.35 0.83 30.07
CA ARG A 264 -15.24 0.33 30.91
C ARG A 264 -14.23 -0.35 30.01
N GLU A 265 -12.99 0.15 30.01
CA GLU A 265 -11.90 -0.30 29.15
C GLU A 265 -11.81 -1.84 29.11
N PRO A 266 -12.02 -2.48 27.96
CA PRO A 266 -11.86 -3.92 27.87
C PRO A 266 -10.38 -4.26 28.08
N GLN A 267 -10.10 -5.33 28.84
CA GLN A 267 -8.73 -5.82 29.01
C GLN A 267 -8.13 -6.33 27.69
N ASN A 268 -8.98 -6.69 26.72
CA ASN A 268 -8.56 -7.15 25.39
C ASN A 268 -9.42 -6.49 24.31
N LEU A 269 -8.78 -5.78 23.40
CA LEU A 269 -9.44 -5.11 22.27
C LEU A 269 -9.85 -6.08 21.16
N PHE A 270 -9.27 -7.29 21.10
CA PHE A 270 -9.43 -8.17 19.96
C PHE A 270 -10.90 -8.51 19.62
N PRO A 271 -11.77 -8.91 20.55
CA PRO A 271 -13.13 -9.28 20.19
C PRO A 271 -13.93 -8.12 19.55
N LEU A 272 -13.73 -6.89 20.06
CA LEU A 272 -14.40 -5.72 19.55
C LEU A 272 -13.83 -5.28 18.20
N TYR A 273 -12.51 -5.30 18.07
CA TYR A 273 -11.83 -4.95 16.82
C TYR A 273 -12.12 -5.97 15.71
N HIS A 274 -12.08 -7.25 16.04
CA HIS A 274 -12.45 -8.33 15.09
C HIS A 274 -13.87 -8.13 14.56
N HIS A 275 -14.84 -7.87 15.43
CA HIS A 275 -16.22 -7.58 15.02
C HIS A 275 -16.32 -6.38 14.06
N ASN A 276 -15.58 -5.29 14.32
CA ASN A 276 -15.59 -4.10 13.45
C ASN A 276 -14.89 -4.35 12.11
N VAL A 277 -13.82 -5.18 12.10
CA VAL A 277 -13.14 -5.60 10.87
C VAL A 277 -14.04 -6.48 10.01
N GLU A 278 -14.73 -7.47 10.59
CA GLU A 278 -15.65 -8.34 9.88
C GLU A 278 -16.85 -7.60 9.25
N ARG A 279 -17.21 -6.43 9.76
CA ARG A 279 -18.26 -5.58 9.23
C ARG A 279 -17.79 -4.48 8.28
N SER A 280 -16.51 -4.49 7.97
CA SER A 280 -15.89 -3.53 7.06
C SER A 280 -15.62 -4.17 5.69
N LEU A 281 -15.32 -3.33 4.70
CA LEU A 281 -14.89 -3.78 3.35
C LEU A 281 -13.62 -4.63 3.35
N LEU A 282 -12.96 -4.82 4.49
CA LEU A 282 -11.81 -5.73 4.58
C LEU A 282 -12.23 -7.19 4.54
N TRP A 283 -13.49 -7.50 4.86
CA TRP A 283 -13.99 -8.87 4.98
C TRP A 283 -14.91 -9.27 3.83
N ASP A 284 -15.52 -8.28 3.16
CA ASP A 284 -16.37 -8.49 1.98
C ASP A 284 -15.54 -8.75 0.71
#